data_883cd82dd80f084f50179592bc2c2786
#
_entry.id   883cd82dd80f084f50179592bc2c2786
#
_cell.length_a   1.000
_cell.length_b   1.000
_cell.length_c   1.000
_cell.angle_alpha   90.00
_cell.angle_beta   90.00
_cell.angle_gamma   90.00
#
_symmetry.space_group_name_H-M   'P 1'
#
loop_
_entity.id
_entity.type
_entity.pdbx_description
1 polymer ?
#
loop_
_entity_poly.entity_id
_entity_poly.type
_entity_poly.pdbx_seq_one_letter_code
_entity_poly.pdbx_strand_id
1 'polypeptide(L)'
;MKIQLIAVGTKMPDWVEKGYLEYARRFPKEMQLELVEINAGKRGKNADIKRILKKEGELTLEAIPKGNKIVTLEVTGKSWTTEQLASEMTKWQHDGRNISLLIGGPEGLAPECIKLSEQRWSLSALTLPHPLVRIIVAESLYRAFTLTINHPYHRE
;
A
#
# COMPACT_ATOMS: atom_id res chain seq x y z
N MET A 1 -0.52 13.12 9.64
CA MET A 1 -1.18 12.26 8.65
C MET A 1 -0.75 10.82 8.85
N LYS A 2 -1.64 9.89 8.63
CA LYS A 2 -1.37 8.46 8.71
C LYS A 2 -1.62 7.82 7.36
N ILE A 3 -0.69 6.97 6.91
CA ILE A 3 -0.89 6.11 5.75
C ILE A 3 -1.09 4.70 6.28
N GLN A 4 -2.27 4.14 6.04
CA GLN A 4 -2.54 2.74 6.36
C GLN A 4 -2.32 1.90 5.12
N LEU A 5 -1.39 0.97 5.23
CA LEU A 5 -1.15 -0.01 4.19
C LEU A 5 -2.05 -1.20 4.47
N ILE A 6 -3.14 -1.32 3.72
CA ILE A 6 -4.12 -2.40 3.87
C ILE A 6 -3.79 -3.48 2.85
N ALA A 7 -3.25 -4.59 3.31
CA ALA A 7 -2.67 -5.62 2.45
C ALA A 7 -3.32 -6.98 2.66
N VAL A 8 -3.70 -7.63 1.55
CA VAL A 8 -4.23 -8.99 1.59
C VAL A 8 -3.09 -9.97 1.78
N GLY A 9 -3.11 -10.69 2.89
CA GLY A 9 -2.11 -11.68 3.26
C GLY A 9 -1.65 -11.50 4.71
N THR A 10 -1.41 -12.62 5.37
CA THR A 10 -0.95 -12.66 6.76
C THR A 10 0.22 -13.65 6.87
N LYS A 11 0.83 -13.71 8.05
CA LYS A 11 1.89 -14.68 8.36
C LYS A 11 3.07 -14.60 7.38
N MET A 12 3.55 -13.39 7.13
CA MET A 12 4.72 -13.19 6.31
C MET A 12 5.97 -13.74 6.99
N PRO A 13 6.99 -14.21 6.22
CA PRO A 13 8.28 -14.60 6.78
C PRO A 13 8.93 -13.48 7.57
N ASP A 14 9.78 -13.84 8.53
CA ASP A 14 10.48 -12.86 9.37
C ASP A 14 11.23 -11.79 8.59
N TRP A 15 11.88 -12.16 7.49
CA TRP A 15 12.63 -11.19 6.70
C TRP A 15 11.74 -10.12 6.08
N VAL A 16 10.48 -10.46 5.78
CA VAL A 16 9.50 -9.51 5.24
C VAL A 16 9.09 -8.52 6.34
N GLU A 17 8.76 -9.03 7.51
CA GLU A 17 8.41 -8.18 8.66
C GLU A 17 9.56 -7.25 9.04
N LYS A 18 10.78 -7.79 9.10
CA LYS A 18 11.97 -7.01 9.41
C LYS A 18 12.26 -5.95 8.34
N GLY A 19 12.16 -6.35 7.06
CA GLY A 19 12.38 -5.43 5.95
C GLY A 19 11.37 -4.30 5.93
N TYR A 20 10.10 -4.61 6.14
CA TYR A 20 9.04 -3.61 6.24
C TYR A 20 9.29 -2.65 7.41
N LEU A 21 9.54 -3.20 8.60
CA LEU A 21 9.76 -2.40 9.80
C LEU A 21 11.02 -1.55 9.73
N GLU A 22 12.04 -2.00 8.98
CA GLU A 22 13.26 -1.21 8.78
C GLU A 22 12.95 0.19 8.29
N TYR A 23 11.95 0.35 7.43
CA TYR A 23 11.54 1.63 6.88
C TYR A 23 10.36 2.24 7.63
N ALA A 24 9.39 1.43 8.01
CA ALA A 24 8.19 1.93 8.70
C ALA A 24 8.51 2.63 10.02
N ARG A 25 9.51 2.16 10.75
CA ARG A 25 9.94 2.77 12.02
C ARG A 25 10.55 4.15 11.88
N ARG A 26 11.03 4.48 10.69
CA ARG A 26 11.72 5.76 10.45
C ARG A 26 10.75 6.94 10.32
N PHE A 27 9.48 6.66 10.14
CA PHE A 27 8.47 7.72 10.00
C PHE A 27 8.21 8.40 11.36
N PRO A 28 8.19 9.75 11.39
CA PRO A 28 7.86 10.46 12.63
C PRO A 28 6.36 10.48 12.88
N LYS A 29 5.97 11.03 14.04
CA LYS A 29 4.56 11.11 14.42
C LYS A 29 3.69 11.88 13.42
N GLU A 30 4.27 12.86 12.72
CA GLU A 30 3.55 13.68 11.75
C GLU A 30 3.17 12.92 10.49
N MET A 31 3.88 11.82 10.22
CA MET A 31 3.64 10.98 9.04
C MET A 31 3.88 9.53 9.42
N GLN A 32 2.84 8.84 9.85
CA GLN A 32 2.96 7.44 10.28
C GLN A 32 2.59 6.48 9.17
N LEU A 33 3.32 5.38 9.07
CA LEU A 33 2.98 4.26 8.19
C LEU A 33 2.57 3.08 9.07
N GLU A 34 1.36 2.58 8.84
CA GLU A 34 0.75 1.51 9.63
C GLU A 34 0.30 0.38 8.72
N LEU A 35 0.58 -0.86 9.10
CA LEU A 35 0.19 -2.03 8.32
C LEU A 35 -1.08 -2.66 8.90
N VAL A 36 -2.07 -2.88 8.05
CA VAL A 36 -3.30 -3.61 8.39
C VAL A 36 -3.37 -4.81 7.46
N GLU A 37 -3.32 -6.01 8.02
CA GLU A 37 -3.36 -7.24 7.23
C GLU A 37 -4.77 -7.80 7.12
N ILE A 38 -5.11 -8.23 5.91
CA ILE A 38 -6.40 -8.86 5.59
C ILE A 38 -6.15 -10.34 5.33
N ASN A 39 -6.95 -11.21 5.93
CA ASN A 39 -6.83 -12.64 5.68
C ASN A 39 -7.07 -12.97 4.21
N ALA A 40 -6.10 -13.65 3.61
CA ALA A 40 -6.24 -14.17 2.25
C ALA A 40 -7.08 -15.45 2.29
N GLY A 41 -7.92 -15.63 1.28
CA GLY A 41 -8.66 -16.87 1.12
C GLY A 41 -7.72 -18.01 0.71
N LYS A 42 -8.11 -19.23 1.02
CA LYS A 42 -7.34 -20.41 0.66
C LYS A 42 -7.51 -20.71 -0.84
N ARG A 43 -6.40 -20.80 -1.56
CA ARG A 43 -6.37 -21.14 -2.98
C ARG A 43 -6.03 -22.60 -3.16
N GLY A 44 -6.99 -23.48 -2.86
CA GLY A 44 -6.85 -24.90 -3.12
C GLY A 44 -7.03 -25.24 -4.60
N LYS A 45 -6.87 -26.53 -4.93
CA LYS A 45 -6.92 -27.03 -6.31
C LYS A 45 -8.20 -26.68 -7.06
N ASN A 46 -9.35 -26.61 -6.37
CA ASN A 46 -10.65 -26.31 -6.96
C ASN A 46 -11.23 -25.01 -6.40
N ALA A 47 -10.37 -24.04 -6.07
CA ALA A 47 -10.80 -22.80 -5.48
C ALA A 47 -11.63 -21.95 -6.46
N ASP A 48 -12.72 -21.36 -5.98
CA ASP A 48 -13.49 -20.36 -6.71
C ASP A 48 -12.83 -19.00 -6.50
N ILE A 49 -11.98 -18.62 -7.43
CA ILE A 49 -11.20 -17.38 -7.33
C ILE A 49 -12.09 -16.14 -7.25
N LYS A 50 -13.19 -16.11 -7.99
CA LYS A 50 -14.11 -14.95 -7.93
C LYS A 50 -14.71 -14.78 -6.54
N ARG A 51 -15.09 -15.87 -5.89
CA ARG A 51 -15.65 -15.86 -4.55
C ARG A 51 -14.60 -15.43 -3.52
N ILE A 52 -13.38 -15.96 -3.64
CA ILE A 52 -12.27 -15.61 -2.77
C ILE A 52 -11.95 -14.11 -2.90
N LEU A 53 -11.84 -13.63 -4.13
CA LEU A 53 -11.54 -12.23 -4.41
C LEU A 53 -12.61 -11.30 -3.87
N LYS A 54 -13.87 -11.68 -4.02
CA LYS A 54 -15.01 -10.92 -3.47
C LYS A 54 -14.93 -10.81 -1.95
N LYS A 55 -14.61 -11.91 -1.28
CA LYS A 55 -14.49 -11.94 0.19
C LYS A 55 -13.32 -11.08 0.65
N GLU A 56 -12.18 -11.19 -0.01
CA GLU A 56 -11.01 -10.35 0.29
C GLU A 56 -11.33 -8.87 0.10
N GLY A 57 -12.09 -8.54 -0.95
CA GLY A 57 -12.54 -7.18 -1.21
C GLY A 57 -13.45 -6.65 -0.11
N GLU A 58 -14.40 -7.45 0.35
CA GLU A 58 -15.30 -7.07 1.45
C GLU A 58 -14.50 -6.76 2.72
N LEU A 59 -13.56 -7.64 3.07
CA LEU A 59 -12.72 -7.45 4.26
C LEU A 59 -11.82 -6.21 4.12
N THR A 60 -11.30 -5.98 2.92
CA THR A 60 -10.47 -4.80 2.64
C THR A 60 -11.28 -3.52 2.84
N LEU A 61 -12.49 -3.47 2.26
CA LEU A 61 -13.36 -2.29 2.38
C LEU A 61 -13.78 -2.03 3.84
N GLU A 62 -14.05 -3.09 4.60
CA GLU A 62 -14.38 -2.96 6.02
C GLU A 62 -13.22 -2.38 6.84
N ALA A 63 -11.99 -2.62 6.41
CA ALA A 63 -10.80 -2.14 7.11
C ALA A 63 -10.48 -0.67 6.83
N ILE A 64 -11.11 -0.07 5.84
CA ILE A 64 -10.87 1.33 5.47
C ILE A 64 -11.63 2.26 6.43
N PRO A 65 -10.92 3.09 7.20
CA PRO A 65 -11.60 4.08 8.04
C PRO A 65 -12.40 5.07 7.20
N LYS A 66 -13.56 5.45 7.72
CA LYS A 66 -14.43 6.41 7.05
C LYS A 66 -13.71 7.73 6.84
N GLY A 67 -13.83 8.27 5.64
CA GLY A 67 -13.22 9.55 5.30
C GLY A 67 -11.78 9.46 4.77
N ASN A 68 -11.13 8.32 4.88
CA ASN A 68 -9.78 8.16 4.33
C ASN A 68 -9.80 8.22 2.81
N LYS A 69 -8.77 8.83 2.24
CA LYS A 69 -8.54 8.79 0.80
C LYS A 69 -8.06 7.39 0.41
N ILE A 70 -8.63 6.84 -0.65
CA ILE A 70 -8.31 5.49 -1.11
C ILE A 70 -7.35 5.57 -2.29
N VAL A 71 -6.17 4.98 -2.11
CA VAL A 71 -5.16 4.83 -3.16
C VAL A 71 -4.95 3.33 -3.36
N THR A 72 -5.04 2.86 -4.60
CA THR A 72 -4.82 1.45 -4.90
C THR A 72 -3.47 1.26 -5.59
N LEU A 73 -2.79 0.18 -5.22
CA LEU A 73 -1.54 -0.22 -5.84
C LEU A 73 -1.84 -1.25 -6.91
N GLU A 74 -1.56 -0.92 -8.17
CA GLU A 74 -1.87 -1.77 -9.32
C GLU A 74 -0.81 -1.64 -10.39
N VAL A 75 -0.48 -2.75 -11.06
CA VAL A 75 0.49 -2.75 -12.17
C VAL A 75 0.05 -1.78 -13.27
N THR A 76 -1.26 -1.69 -13.53
CA THR A 76 -1.84 -0.82 -14.55
C THR A 76 -2.10 0.61 -14.07
N GLY A 77 -1.72 0.93 -12.85
CA GLY A 77 -1.86 2.27 -12.31
C GLY A 77 -0.84 3.24 -12.90
N LYS A 78 -0.85 4.46 -12.38
CA LYS A 78 0.07 5.49 -12.83
C LYS A 78 1.46 5.27 -12.24
N SER A 79 2.48 5.31 -13.08
CA SER A 79 3.87 5.22 -12.65
C SER A 79 4.34 6.60 -12.16
N TRP A 80 4.88 6.65 -10.95
CA TRP A 80 5.43 7.89 -10.38
C TRP A 80 6.94 7.75 -10.16
N THR A 81 7.67 8.82 -10.46
CA THR A 81 9.05 8.96 -9.99
C THR A 81 9.01 9.25 -8.49
N THR A 82 10.17 9.17 -7.83
CA THR A 82 10.26 9.54 -6.41
C THR A 82 9.79 10.98 -6.18
N GLU A 83 10.18 11.89 -7.07
CA GLU A 83 9.77 13.30 -6.99
C GLU A 83 8.27 13.48 -7.18
N GLN A 84 7.67 12.72 -8.09
CA GLN A 84 6.22 12.74 -8.28
C GLN A 84 5.48 12.17 -7.07
N LEU A 85 5.99 11.10 -6.49
CA LEU A 85 5.41 10.53 -5.26
C LEU A 85 5.50 11.54 -4.11
N ALA A 86 6.63 12.23 -3.98
CA ALA A 86 6.80 13.28 -2.97
C ALA A 86 5.78 14.41 -3.19
N SER A 87 5.55 14.80 -4.44
CA SER A 87 4.56 15.82 -4.78
C SER A 87 3.14 15.38 -4.41
N GLU A 88 2.79 14.12 -4.72
CA GLU A 88 1.49 13.55 -4.34
C GLU A 88 1.34 13.50 -2.81
N MET A 89 2.40 13.12 -2.10
CA MET A 89 2.39 13.07 -0.64
C MET A 89 2.15 14.47 -0.04
N THR A 90 2.75 15.50 -0.61
CA THR A 90 2.51 16.89 -0.19
C THR A 90 1.04 17.27 -0.39
N LYS A 91 0.45 16.88 -1.51
CA LYS A 91 -0.98 17.11 -1.77
C LYS A 91 -1.86 16.38 -0.75
N TRP A 92 -1.49 15.13 -0.40
CA TRP A 92 -2.22 14.37 0.63
C TRP A 92 -2.18 15.08 1.97
N GLN A 93 -1.03 15.63 2.35
CA GLN A 93 -0.88 16.38 3.59
C GLN A 93 -1.75 17.65 3.60
N HIS A 94 -1.80 18.36 2.49
CA HIS A 94 -2.64 19.57 2.36
C HIS A 94 -4.13 19.23 2.38
N ASP A 95 -4.53 18.11 1.80
CA ASP A 95 -5.92 17.63 1.83
C ASP A 95 -6.37 17.28 3.25
N GLY A 96 -5.45 16.87 4.10
CA GLY A 96 -5.71 16.61 5.52
C GLY A 96 -6.32 15.27 5.86
N ARG A 97 -6.76 14.49 4.88
CA ARG A 97 -7.28 13.13 5.11
C ARG A 97 -6.14 12.14 5.29
N ASN A 98 -6.36 11.14 6.12
CA ASN A 98 -5.46 9.99 6.17
C ASN A 98 -5.64 9.17 4.89
N ILE A 99 -4.64 8.35 4.58
CA ILE A 99 -4.60 7.55 3.36
C ILE A 99 -4.80 6.09 3.70
N SER A 100 -5.63 5.39 2.93
CA SER A 100 -5.68 3.94 2.90
C SER A 100 -5.09 3.49 1.57
N LEU A 101 -3.91 2.87 1.60
CA LEU A 101 -3.23 2.34 0.43
C LEU A 101 -3.49 0.84 0.36
N LEU A 102 -4.20 0.40 -0.68
CA LEU A 102 -4.66 -0.98 -0.80
C LEU A 102 -3.72 -1.81 -1.64
N ILE A 103 -3.32 -2.97 -1.11
CA ILE A 103 -2.51 -3.97 -1.82
C ILE A 103 -3.28 -5.28 -1.87
N GLY A 104 -3.50 -5.79 -3.08
CA GLY A 104 -4.22 -7.05 -3.29
C GLY A 104 -3.35 -8.28 -3.07
N GLY A 105 -4.00 -9.44 -3.09
CA GLY A 105 -3.35 -10.75 -3.03
C GLY A 105 -2.86 -11.22 -4.39
N PRO A 106 -2.74 -12.56 -4.59
CA PRO A 106 -2.17 -13.11 -5.83
C PRO A 106 -2.85 -12.66 -7.13
N GLU A 107 -4.15 -12.44 -7.11
CA GLU A 107 -4.91 -12.01 -8.31
C GLU A 107 -5.17 -10.51 -8.32
N GLY A 108 -4.48 -9.75 -7.46
CA GLY A 108 -4.68 -8.32 -7.33
C GLY A 108 -5.86 -7.96 -6.43
N LEU A 109 -6.34 -6.73 -6.57
CA LEU A 109 -7.45 -6.21 -5.80
C LEU A 109 -8.79 -6.59 -6.41
N ALA A 110 -9.80 -6.76 -5.57
CA ALA A 110 -11.17 -6.96 -6.02
C ALA A 110 -11.64 -5.72 -6.82
N PRO A 111 -12.48 -5.93 -7.86
CA PRO A 111 -13.00 -4.80 -8.66
C PRO A 111 -13.70 -3.74 -7.83
N GLU A 112 -14.38 -4.11 -6.75
CA GLU A 112 -15.07 -3.19 -5.85
C GLU A 112 -14.10 -2.21 -5.18
N CYS A 113 -12.90 -2.69 -4.84
CA CYS A 113 -11.87 -1.85 -4.26
C CYS A 113 -11.30 -0.88 -5.30
N ILE A 114 -11.07 -1.36 -6.50
CA ILE A 114 -10.55 -0.54 -7.60
C ILE A 114 -11.53 0.59 -7.95
N LYS A 115 -12.82 0.31 -7.97
CA LYS A 115 -13.86 1.31 -8.26
C LYS A 115 -13.88 2.47 -7.27
N LEU A 116 -13.51 2.22 -6.02
CA LEU A 116 -13.50 3.24 -4.99
C LEU A 116 -12.19 4.00 -4.92
N SER A 117 -11.18 3.62 -5.69
CA SER A 117 -9.88 4.28 -5.67
C SER A 117 -9.98 5.70 -6.22
N GLU A 118 -9.39 6.63 -5.48
CA GLU A 118 -9.25 8.02 -5.93
C GLU A 118 -7.96 8.20 -6.72
N GLN A 119 -6.97 7.36 -6.48
CA GLN A 119 -5.73 7.30 -7.24
C GLN A 119 -5.29 5.86 -7.40
N ARG A 120 -4.70 5.55 -8.55
CA ARG A 120 -4.17 4.22 -8.87
C ARG A 120 -2.68 4.37 -9.15
N TRP A 121 -1.87 3.74 -8.30
CA TRP A 121 -0.42 3.85 -8.36
C TRP A 121 0.22 2.53 -8.78
N SER A 122 1.19 2.58 -9.71
CA SER A 122 2.00 1.42 -10.11
C SER A 122 3.43 1.59 -9.62
N LEU A 123 3.94 0.59 -8.88
CA LEU A 123 5.35 0.56 -8.47
C LEU A 123 6.26 0.27 -9.65
N SER A 124 5.80 -0.55 -10.59
CA SER A 124 6.63 -1.05 -11.68
C SER A 124 5.75 -1.69 -12.74
N ALA A 125 6.20 -1.69 -13.98
CA ALA A 125 5.60 -2.47 -15.04
C ALA A 125 5.85 -3.97 -14.83
N LEU A 126 6.84 -4.32 -13.99
CA LEU A 126 7.10 -5.71 -13.63
C LEU A 126 6.06 -6.17 -12.59
N THR A 127 5.71 -7.45 -12.66
CA THR A 127 4.93 -8.08 -11.59
C THR A 127 5.88 -8.41 -10.45
N LEU A 128 5.62 -7.86 -9.28
CA LEU A 128 6.43 -8.08 -8.10
C LEU A 128 5.72 -8.99 -7.11
N PRO A 129 6.44 -9.92 -6.45
CA PRO A 129 5.81 -10.77 -5.44
C PRO A 129 5.34 -9.92 -4.24
N HIS A 130 4.18 -10.27 -3.71
CA HIS A 130 3.55 -9.52 -2.62
C HIS A 130 4.48 -9.23 -1.43
N PRO A 131 5.30 -10.20 -0.95
CA PRO A 131 6.21 -9.91 0.16
C PRO A 131 7.18 -8.76 -0.11
N LEU A 132 7.73 -8.69 -1.31
CA LEU A 132 8.63 -7.60 -1.70
C LEU A 132 7.88 -6.28 -1.87
N VAL A 133 6.63 -6.31 -2.32
CA VAL A 133 5.81 -5.10 -2.51
C VAL A 133 5.71 -4.31 -1.22
N ARG A 134 5.47 -4.98 -0.09
CA ARG A 134 5.36 -4.30 1.22
C ARG A 134 6.63 -3.52 1.56
N ILE A 135 7.79 -4.13 1.32
CA ILE A 135 9.08 -3.53 1.62
C ILE A 135 9.36 -2.35 0.68
N ILE A 136 9.12 -2.56 -0.61
CA ILE A 136 9.35 -1.52 -1.62
C ILE A 136 8.43 -0.32 -1.37
N VAL A 137 7.17 -0.55 -1.04
CA VAL A 137 6.22 0.53 -0.72
C VAL A 137 6.70 1.32 0.50
N ALA A 138 7.09 0.63 1.57
CA ALA A 138 7.55 1.29 2.79
C ALA A 138 8.79 2.15 2.50
N GLU A 139 9.76 1.60 1.78
CA GLU A 139 10.98 2.33 1.40
C GLU A 139 10.65 3.51 0.49
N SER A 140 9.83 3.28 -0.54
CA SER A 140 9.47 4.33 -1.51
C SER A 140 8.75 5.50 -0.85
N LEU A 141 7.82 5.20 0.06
CA LEU A 141 7.09 6.23 0.81
C LEU A 141 8.04 6.98 1.74
N TYR A 142 8.96 6.28 2.39
CA TYR A 142 9.94 6.94 3.26
C TYR A 142 10.86 7.85 2.44
N ARG A 143 11.37 7.37 1.32
CA ARG A 143 12.23 8.18 0.43
C ARG A 143 11.51 9.44 -0.04
N ALA A 144 10.26 9.32 -0.47
CA ALA A 144 9.45 10.46 -0.89
C ALA A 144 9.23 11.43 0.28
N PHE A 145 8.96 10.90 1.46
CA PHE A 145 8.80 11.74 2.65
C PHE A 145 10.05 12.54 2.96
N THR A 146 11.25 11.92 2.86
CA THR A 146 12.52 12.63 3.10
C THR A 146 12.74 13.78 2.14
N LEU A 147 12.25 13.66 0.90
CA LEU A 147 12.27 14.78 -0.04
C LEU A 147 11.43 15.95 0.46
N THR A 148 10.25 15.68 1.04
CA THR A 148 9.35 16.74 1.50
C THR A 148 9.92 17.54 2.67
N ILE A 149 10.82 16.95 3.45
CA ILE A 149 11.44 17.59 4.63
C ILE A 149 12.93 17.89 4.43
N ASN A 150 13.42 17.73 3.22
CA ASN A 150 14.83 17.96 2.86
C ASN A 150 15.83 17.15 3.71
N HIS A 151 15.47 15.91 4.06
CA HIS A 151 16.32 14.98 4.79
C HIS A 151 17.29 14.28 3.82
N PRO A 152 18.56 14.03 4.21
CA PRO A 152 19.57 13.51 3.27
C PRO A 152 19.36 12.05 2.79
N TYR A 153 18.46 11.29 3.39
CA TYR A 153 18.24 9.89 3.00
C TYR A 153 18.03 9.70 1.49
N HIS A 154 17.24 10.58 0.87
CA HIS A 154 16.92 10.45 -0.55
C HIS A 154 18.12 10.67 -1.49
N ARG A 155 19.27 11.05 -0.95
CA ARG A 155 20.52 11.21 -1.72
C ARG A 155 21.32 9.93 -1.87
N GLU A 156 20.91 8.86 -1.17
CA GLU A 156 21.56 7.54 -1.22
C GLU A 156 21.24 6.79 -2.51
#